data_f8a0d742332196e2bed2aea5b4e59e95
#
_entry.id   f8a0d742332196e2bed2aea5b4e59e95
#
_cell.length_a   1.000
_cell.length_b   1.000
_cell.length_c   1.000
_cell.angle_alpha   90.00
_cell.angle_beta   90.00
_cell.angle_gamma   90.00
#
_symmetry.space_group_name_H-M   'P 1'
#
loop_
_entity.id
_entity.type
_entity.pdbx_description
1 polymer ?
#
loop_
_entity_poly.entity_id
_entity_poly.type
_entity_poly.pdbx_seq_one_letter_code
_entity_poly.pdbx_strand_id
1 'polypeptide(L)'
;MSYRWFGAALVIAGCGGFGFSIASGYKREEGILRQLLRALNYMEWELQYRLTPLPELCRQAGKETRGTLREVFCNLARELEWQTSPDVASCMTAALQRSHELPRRVRAIMKQLGHTLGRFDLPGQKQGLEEVREACRMELEALGKNRETRLRSYGTLGLCAGAALAILFL
;
A
#
# COMPACT_ATOMS: atom_id res chain seq x y z
N MET A 1 -39.97 -13.62 -24.54
CA MET A 1 -39.45 -12.25 -24.28
C MET A 1 -38.60 -12.13 -23.02
N SER A 2 -38.69 -13.01 -22.05
CA SER A 2 -38.01 -12.91 -20.73
C SER A 2 -36.51 -13.15 -20.74
N TYR A 3 -35.95 -13.96 -21.65
CA TYR A 3 -34.50 -14.30 -21.64
C TYR A 3 -33.62 -13.15 -22.14
N ARG A 4 -34.15 -12.22 -22.91
CA ARG A 4 -33.40 -11.03 -23.41
C ARG A 4 -33.09 -10.08 -22.25
N TRP A 5 -34.03 -9.90 -21.32
CA TRP A 5 -33.84 -9.12 -20.11
C TRP A 5 -32.87 -9.78 -19.12
N PHE A 6 -32.90 -11.11 -19.01
CA PHE A 6 -31.96 -11.87 -18.18
C PHE A 6 -30.52 -11.76 -18.67
N GLY A 7 -30.32 -11.84 -20.00
CA GLY A 7 -28.98 -11.68 -20.60
C GLY A 7 -28.40 -10.30 -20.37
N ALA A 8 -29.21 -9.24 -20.56
CA ALA A 8 -28.79 -7.86 -20.30
C ALA A 8 -28.44 -7.63 -18.83
N ALA A 9 -29.25 -8.13 -17.91
CA ALA A 9 -29.02 -8.01 -16.46
C ALA A 9 -27.71 -8.73 -16.03
N LEU A 10 -27.44 -9.91 -16.62
CA LEU A 10 -26.24 -10.71 -16.32
C LEU A 10 -24.96 -10.04 -16.82
N VAL A 11 -24.99 -9.40 -17.99
CA VAL A 11 -23.86 -8.62 -18.53
C VAL A 11 -23.60 -7.40 -17.68
N ILE A 12 -24.64 -6.66 -17.27
CA ILE A 12 -24.51 -5.47 -16.38
C ILE A 12 -23.94 -5.88 -15.01
N ALA A 13 -24.43 -6.98 -14.43
CA ALA A 13 -23.94 -7.48 -13.15
C ALA A 13 -22.47 -7.96 -13.24
N GLY A 14 -22.10 -8.65 -14.34
CA GLY A 14 -20.73 -9.10 -14.59
C GLY A 14 -19.73 -7.93 -14.74
N CYS A 15 -20.06 -6.97 -15.57
CA CYS A 15 -19.22 -5.79 -15.77
C CYS A 15 -19.13 -4.91 -14.52
N GLY A 16 -20.25 -4.76 -13.79
CA GLY A 16 -20.29 -3.99 -12.54
C GLY A 16 -19.47 -4.65 -11.42
N GLY A 17 -19.59 -5.98 -11.27
CA GLY A 17 -18.85 -6.75 -10.27
C GLY A 17 -17.32 -6.72 -10.48
N PHE A 18 -16.89 -6.81 -11.74
CA PHE A 18 -15.46 -6.73 -12.09
C PHE A 18 -14.88 -5.35 -11.80
N GLY A 19 -15.60 -4.27 -12.14
CA GLY A 19 -15.20 -2.90 -11.84
C GLY A 19 -15.11 -2.62 -10.34
N PHE A 20 -16.04 -3.17 -9.55
CA PHE A 20 -16.04 -3.02 -8.10
C PHE A 20 -14.88 -3.75 -7.41
N SER A 21 -14.52 -4.95 -7.89
CA SER A 21 -13.39 -5.73 -7.38
C SER A 21 -12.06 -5.00 -7.57
N ILE A 22 -11.84 -4.41 -8.75
CA ILE A 22 -10.64 -3.62 -9.05
C ILE A 22 -10.59 -2.36 -8.17
N ALA A 23 -11.71 -1.65 -8.02
CA ALA A 23 -11.79 -0.43 -7.20
C ALA A 23 -11.52 -0.70 -5.72
N SER A 24 -11.94 -1.85 -5.19
CA SER A 24 -11.69 -2.26 -3.79
C SER A 24 -10.20 -2.55 -3.54
N GLY A 25 -9.50 -3.15 -4.51
CA GLY A 25 -8.05 -3.38 -4.43
C GLY A 25 -7.24 -2.08 -4.31
N TYR A 26 -7.57 -1.08 -5.12
CA TYR A 26 -6.91 0.25 -5.04
C TYR A 26 -7.18 0.97 -3.71
N LYS A 27 -8.40 0.89 -3.18
CA LYS A 27 -8.73 1.47 -1.86
C LYS A 27 -7.94 0.81 -0.74
N ARG A 28 -7.75 -0.51 -0.79
CA ARG A 28 -6.95 -1.25 0.19
C ARG A 28 -5.48 -0.82 0.13
N GLU A 29 -4.90 -0.72 -1.06
CA GLU A 29 -3.52 -0.30 -1.26
C GLU A 29 -3.29 1.15 -0.80
N GLU A 30 -4.17 2.07 -1.17
CA GLU A 30 -4.17 3.46 -0.71
C GLU A 30 -4.24 3.54 0.82
N GLY A 31 -5.12 2.74 1.44
CA GLY A 31 -5.26 2.66 2.89
C GLY A 31 -3.97 2.20 3.58
N ILE A 32 -3.26 1.24 3.02
CA ILE A 32 -1.98 0.74 3.54
C ILE A 32 -0.89 1.81 3.41
N LEU A 33 -0.78 2.49 2.26
CA LEU A 33 0.20 3.58 2.05
C LEU A 33 -0.04 4.76 2.99
N ARG A 34 -1.30 5.13 3.24
CA ARG A 34 -1.64 6.18 4.22
C ARG A 34 -1.24 5.79 5.65
N GLN A 35 -1.38 4.51 6.02
CA GLN A 35 -0.92 4.01 7.31
C GLN A 35 0.61 4.03 7.39
N LEU A 36 1.30 3.60 6.33
CA LEU A 36 2.75 3.65 6.24
C LEU A 36 3.27 5.08 6.40
N LEU A 37 2.66 6.04 5.71
CA LEU A 37 3.05 7.45 5.82
C LEU A 37 2.92 7.98 7.25
N ARG A 38 1.85 7.61 7.99
CA ARG A 38 1.72 7.97 9.41
C ARG A 38 2.81 7.34 10.28
N ALA A 39 3.11 6.07 10.04
CA ALA A 39 4.18 5.37 10.75
C ALA A 39 5.55 6.01 10.50
N LEU A 40 5.85 6.40 9.25
CA LEU A 40 7.09 7.10 8.89
C LEU A 40 7.20 8.48 9.58
N ASN A 41 6.11 9.25 9.60
CA ASN A 41 6.07 10.53 10.32
C ASN A 41 6.30 10.35 11.83
N TYR A 42 5.72 9.30 12.42
CA TYR A 42 5.96 8.94 13.82
C TYR A 42 7.43 8.58 14.07
N MET A 43 8.02 7.75 13.20
CA MET A 43 9.42 7.33 13.32
C MET A 43 10.38 8.54 13.22
N GLU A 44 10.11 9.48 12.31
CA GLU A 44 10.90 10.71 12.17
C GLU A 44 10.85 11.55 13.44
N TRP A 45 9.65 11.74 14.02
CA TRP A 45 9.47 12.47 15.25
C TRP A 45 10.21 11.81 16.42
N GLU A 46 10.11 10.50 16.59
CA GLU A 46 10.82 9.75 17.64
C GLU A 46 12.34 9.84 17.51
N LEU A 47 12.87 9.71 16.30
CA LEU A 47 14.29 9.85 16.02
C LEU A 47 14.78 11.28 16.30
N GLN A 48 13.95 12.29 16.08
CA GLN A 48 14.32 13.68 16.29
C GLN A 48 14.37 14.06 17.77
N TYR A 49 13.45 13.54 18.58
CA TYR A 49 13.26 14.05 19.95
C TYR A 49 13.60 13.05 21.06
N ARG A 50 13.54 11.76 20.80
CA ARG A 50 13.67 10.74 21.83
C ARG A 50 14.83 9.77 21.67
N LEU A 51 15.43 9.67 20.50
CA LEU A 51 16.53 8.74 20.20
C LEU A 51 16.16 7.29 20.58
N THR A 52 14.93 6.91 20.36
CA THR A 52 14.39 5.58 20.71
C THR A 52 15.18 4.47 19.98
N PRO A 53 15.58 3.39 20.67
CA PRO A 53 16.25 2.26 20.03
C PRO A 53 15.43 1.68 18.88
N LEU A 54 16.10 1.27 17.79
CA LEU A 54 15.46 0.87 16.55
C LEU A 54 14.41 -0.25 16.69
N PRO A 55 14.61 -1.32 17.50
CA PRO A 55 13.60 -2.34 17.71
C PRO A 55 12.32 -1.77 18.34
N GLU A 56 12.46 -0.91 19.33
CA GLU A 56 11.32 -0.28 19.99
C GLU A 56 10.63 0.72 19.07
N LEU A 57 11.39 1.50 18.30
CA LEU A 57 10.88 2.39 17.27
C LEU A 57 10.00 1.65 16.26
N CYS A 58 10.45 0.50 15.77
CA CYS A 58 9.67 -0.36 14.86
C CYS A 58 8.42 -0.92 15.53
N ARG A 59 8.51 -1.32 16.81
CA ARG A 59 7.37 -1.81 17.58
C ARG A 59 6.31 -0.73 17.75
N GLN A 60 6.70 0.48 18.06
CA GLN A 60 5.80 1.62 18.21
C GLN A 60 5.17 2.03 16.86
N ALA A 61 5.97 2.11 15.78
CA ALA A 61 5.46 2.33 14.44
C ALA A 61 4.42 1.27 14.04
N GLY A 62 4.61 0.02 14.47
CA GLY A 62 3.64 -1.05 14.30
C GLY A 62 2.29 -0.77 14.98
N LYS A 63 2.27 -0.05 16.12
CA LYS A 63 1.01 0.32 16.82
C LYS A 63 0.19 1.34 16.02
N GLU A 64 0.85 2.20 15.25
CA GLU A 64 0.21 3.19 14.37
C GLU A 64 -0.38 2.55 13.10
N THR A 65 -0.12 1.27 12.85
CA THR A 65 -0.55 0.54 11.66
C THR A 65 -1.50 -0.61 12.01
N ARG A 66 -2.15 -1.18 10.98
CA ARG A 66 -3.10 -2.30 11.13
C ARG A 66 -2.85 -3.38 10.07
N GLY A 67 -3.35 -4.58 10.35
CA GLY A 67 -3.27 -5.71 9.42
C GLY A 67 -1.84 -6.09 9.08
N THR A 68 -1.60 -6.43 7.82
CA THR A 68 -0.31 -6.93 7.34
C THR A 68 0.85 -5.96 7.58
N LEU A 69 0.62 -4.64 7.50
CA LEU A 69 1.68 -3.66 7.75
C LEU A 69 2.15 -3.69 9.22
N ARG A 70 1.22 -3.84 10.16
CA ARG A 70 1.54 -4.04 11.58
C ARG A 70 2.36 -5.30 11.81
N GLU A 71 2.00 -6.40 11.15
CA GLU A 71 2.74 -7.65 11.24
C GLU A 71 4.18 -7.50 10.75
N VAL A 72 4.41 -6.79 9.64
CA VAL A 72 5.75 -6.51 9.13
C VAL A 72 6.58 -5.73 10.14
N PHE A 73 6.05 -4.65 10.72
CA PHE A 73 6.77 -3.87 11.73
C PHE A 73 7.05 -4.68 13.01
N CYS A 74 6.11 -5.50 13.47
CA CYS A 74 6.31 -6.37 14.62
C CYS A 74 7.35 -7.47 14.35
N ASN A 75 7.34 -8.06 13.16
CA ASN A 75 8.32 -9.03 12.75
C ASN A 75 9.71 -8.39 12.62
N LEU A 76 9.80 -7.20 12.02
CA LEU A 76 11.05 -6.44 11.93
C LEU A 76 11.63 -6.14 13.32
N ALA A 77 10.79 -5.66 14.26
CA ALA A 77 11.22 -5.39 15.63
C ALA A 77 11.82 -6.64 16.28
N ARG A 78 11.18 -7.81 16.08
CA ARG A 78 11.65 -9.10 16.62
C ARG A 78 12.97 -9.54 15.99
N GLU A 79 13.12 -9.43 14.64
CA GLU A 79 14.36 -9.75 13.95
C GLU A 79 15.53 -8.87 14.45
N LEU A 80 15.26 -7.60 14.69
CA LEU A 80 16.24 -6.65 15.24
C LEU A 80 16.63 -6.96 16.69
N GLU A 81 15.67 -7.39 17.53
CA GLU A 81 15.94 -7.77 18.92
C GLU A 81 16.80 -9.04 19.02
N TRP A 82 16.51 -10.02 18.16
CA TRP A 82 17.26 -11.29 18.16
C TRP A 82 18.57 -11.21 17.41
N GLN A 83 18.86 -10.07 16.76
CA GLN A 83 20.06 -9.87 15.96
C GLN A 83 20.29 -11.03 14.96
N THR A 84 19.19 -11.52 14.37
CA THR A 84 19.19 -12.68 13.48
C THR A 84 20.01 -12.43 12.21
N SER A 85 20.15 -11.17 11.80
CA SER A 85 20.89 -10.75 10.62
C SER A 85 21.81 -9.56 10.92
N PRO A 86 22.93 -9.41 10.21
CA PRO A 86 23.96 -8.41 10.50
C PRO A 86 23.50 -6.98 10.19
N ASP A 87 22.48 -6.80 9.36
CA ASP A 87 22.00 -5.49 8.92
C ASP A 87 20.47 -5.41 8.92
N VAL A 88 19.96 -4.19 9.05
CA VAL A 88 18.52 -3.90 9.11
C VAL A 88 17.82 -4.25 7.79
N ALA A 89 18.50 -4.13 6.65
CA ALA A 89 17.93 -4.47 5.34
C ALA A 89 17.62 -5.96 5.22
N SER A 90 18.49 -6.82 5.75
CA SER A 90 18.29 -8.27 5.82
C SER A 90 17.13 -8.62 6.78
N CYS A 91 17.08 -7.99 7.95
CA CYS A 91 15.96 -8.12 8.89
C CYS A 91 14.63 -7.71 8.25
N MET A 92 14.61 -6.60 7.51
CA MET A 92 13.43 -6.14 6.77
C MET A 92 13.02 -7.15 5.70
N THR A 93 13.99 -7.71 4.97
CA THR A 93 13.71 -8.72 3.95
C THR A 93 13.08 -9.97 4.56
N ALA A 94 13.61 -10.46 5.68
CA ALA A 94 13.05 -11.59 6.43
C ALA A 94 11.62 -11.30 6.94
N ALA A 95 11.39 -10.10 7.50
CA ALA A 95 10.08 -9.67 7.95
C ALA A 95 9.04 -9.63 6.81
N LEU A 96 9.46 -9.15 5.63
CA LEU A 96 8.61 -9.07 4.43
C LEU A 96 8.32 -10.44 3.82
N GLN A 97 9.23 -11.41 3.93
CA GLN A 97 9.00 -12.77 3.43
C GLN A 97 7.90 -13.50 4.21
N ARG A 98 7.73 -13.20 5.49
CA ARG A 98 6.66 -13.76 6.34
C ARG A 98 5.29 -13.14 6.06
N SER A 99 5.23 -12.03 5.32
CA SER A 99 4.00 -11.28 5.04
C SER A 99 3.69 -11.28 3.55
N HIS A 100 2.99 -12.31 3.07
CA HIS A 100 2.73 -12.50 1.64
C HIS A 100 1.71 -11.53 1.03
N GLU A 101 0.82 -10.95 1.82
CA GLU A 101 -0.30 -10.13 1.36
C GLU A 101 0.02 -8.63 1.14
N LEU A 102 1.29 -8.21 1.29
CA LEU A 102 1.63 -6.81 1.14
C LEU A 102 1.72 -6.43 -0.36
N PRO A 103 1.06 -5.33 -0.80
CA PRO A 103 1.15 -4.85 -2.17
C PRO A 103 2.61 -4.60 -2.61
N ARG A 104 2.90 -4.85 -3.89
CA ARG A 104 4.28 -4.74 -4.42
C ARG A 104 4.90 -3.36 -4.18
N ARG A 105 4.12 -2.28 -4.33
CA ARG A 105 4.57 -0.89 -4.11
C ARG A 105 4.96 -0.66 -2.65
N VAL A 106 4.10 -1.06 -1.73
CA VAL A 106 4.37 -0.96 -0.28
C VAL A 106 5.60 -1.77 0.10
N ARG A 107 5.74 -2.97 -0.45
CA ARG A 107 6.92 -3.84 -0.24
C ARG A 107 8.22 -3.18 -0.72
N ALA A 108 8.19 -2.48 -1.85
CA ALA A 108 9.35 -1.75 -2.37
C ALA A 108 9.77 -0.61 -1.42
N ILE A 109 8.80 0.18 -0.93
CA ILE A 109 9.05 1.26 0.04
C ILE A 109 9.59 0.70 1.36
N MET A 110 9.03 -0.41 1.86
CA MET A 110 9.53 -1.06 3.09
C MET A 110 10.96 -1.58 2.93
N LYS A 111 11.33 -2.11 1.76
CA LYS A 111 12.74 -2.48 1.48
C LYS A 111 13.65 -1.26 1.51
N GLN A 112 13.25 -0.17 0.88
CA GLN A 112 14.00 1.10 0.91
C GLN A 112 14.18 1.59 2.35
N LEU A 113 13.12 1.53 3.17
CA LEU A 113 13.18 1.84 4.60
C LEU A 113 14.22 0.97 5.34
N GLY A 114 14.25 -0.34 5.07
CA GLY A 114 15.25 -1.25 5.64
C GLY A 114 16.69 -0.88 5.29
N HIS A 115 16.94 -0.35 4.09
CA HIS A 115 18.26 0.13 3.67
C HIS A 115 18.65 1.45 4.33
N THR A 116 17.69 2.26 4.73
CA THR A 116 17.89 3.57 5.35
C THR A 116 18.17 3.45 6.84
N LEU A 117 17.42 2.59 7.53
CA LEU A 117 17.50 2.44 8.97
C LEU A 117 18.80 1.73 9.38
N GLY A 118 19.48 2.26 10.41
CA GLY A 118 20.64 1.61 11.04
C GLY A 118 21.97 1.72 10.27
N ARG A 119 22.01 2.36 9.08
CA ARG A 119 23.25 2.48 8.28
C ARG A 119 23.98 3.78 8.44
N PHE A 120 23.31 4.83 8.90
CA PHE A 120 23.83 6.19 8.93
C PHE A 120 23.82 6.75 10.35
N ASP A 121 24.57 7.80 10.54
CA ASP A 121 24.42 8.69 11.69
C ASP A 121 23.00 9.30 11.73
N LEU A 122 22.67 9.96 12.81
CA LEU A 122 21.33 10.50 13.01
C LEU A 122 20.87 11.47 11.88
N PRO A 123 21.71 12.37 11.36
CA PRO A 123 21.35 13.21 10.21
C PRO A 123 21.06 12.39 8.95
N GLY A 124 21.88 11.38 8.63
CA GLY A 124 21.70 10.51 7.49
C GLY A 124 20.45 9.63 7.59
N GLN A 125 20.11 9.15 8.79
CA GLN A 125 18.86 8.41 9.01
C GLN A 125 17.63 9.30 8.79
N LYS A 126 17.66 10.56 9.23
CA LYS A 126 16.58 11.52 9.00
C LYS A 126 16.37 11.80 7.51
N GLN A 127 17.46 12.10 6.80
CA GLN A 127 17.41 12.37 5.37
C GLN A 127 16.84 11.15 4.62
N GLY A 128 17.33 9.96 4.90
CA GLY A 128 16.84 8.76 4.25
C GLY A 128 15.38 8.43 4.60
N LEU A 129 14.92 8.75 5.82
CA LEU A 129 13.52 8.59 6.20
C LEU A 129 12.62 9.59 5.46
N GLU A 130 13.10 10.82 5.23
CA GLU A 130 12.45 11.83 4.39
C GLU A 130 12.29 11.33 2.95
N GLU A 131 13.34 10.74 2.37
CA GLU A 131 13.30 10.17 1.02
C GLU A 131 12.27 9.03 0.90
N VAL A 132 12.22 8.14 1.90
CA VAL A 132 11.22 7.06 1.96
C VAL A 132 9.80 7.62 2.10
N ARG A 133 9.64 8.66 2.91
CA ARG A 133 8.36 9.36 3.09
C ARG A 133 7.89 10.00 1.79
N GLU A 134 8.77 10.65 1.07
CA GLU A 134 8.45 11.27 -0.22
C GLU A 134 8.11 10.21 -1.27
N ALA A 135 8.85 9.11 -1.34
CA ALA A 135 8.51 7.98 -2.20
C ALA A 135 7.10 7.42 -1.90
N CYS A 136 6.75 7.31 -0.61
CA CYS A 136 5.40 6.89 -0.19
C CYS A 136 4.32 7.90 -0.63
N ARG A 137 4.61 9.20 -0.56
CA ARG A 137 3.70 10.27 -1.00
C ARG A 137 3.48 10.25 -2.51
N MET A 138 4.55 10.10 -3.28
CA MET A 138 4.49 9.98 -4.74
C MET A 138 3.65 8.78 -5.18
N GLU A 139 3.78 7.63 -4.51
CA GLU A 139 2.97 6.45 -4.80
C GLU A 139 1.49 6.66 -4.47
N LEU A 140 1.17 7.38 -3.39
CA LEU A 140 -0.20 7.77 -3.07
C LEU A 140 -0.82 8.67 -4.14
N GLU A 141 -0.07 9.65 -4.63
CA GLU A 141 -0.53 10.54 -5.70
C GLU A 141 -0.72 9.78 -7.02
N ALA A 142 0.20 8.88 -7.37
CA ALA A 142 0.10 8.05 -8.55
C ALA A 142 -1.13 7.14 -8.52
N LEU A 143 -1.45 6.58 -7.35
CA LEU A 143 -2.69 5.79 -7.16
C LEU A 143 -3.94 6.66 -7.32
N GLY A 144 -3.95 7.87 -6.78
CA GLY A 144 -5.05 8.82 -6.93
C GLY A 144 -5.33 9.17 -8.38
N LYS A 145 -4.30 9.56 -9.14
CA LYS A 145 -4.39 9.88 -10.57
C LYS A 145 -4.86 8.68 -11.42
N ASN A 146 -4.29 7.50 -11.19
CA ASN A 146 -4.66 6.28 -11.91
C ASN A 146 -6.12 5.87 -11.64
N ARG A 147 -6.61 6.07 -10.43
CA ARG A 147 -8.01 5.80 -10.07
C ARG A 147 -8.96 6.72 -10.83
N GLU A 148 -8.69 8.01 -10.88
CA GLU A 148 -9.54 9.01 -11.53
C GLU A 148 -9.60 8.77 -13.05
N THR A 149 -8.47 8.51 -13.68
CA THR A 149 -8.38 8.19 -15.11
C THR A 149 -9.14 6.91 -15.46
N ARG A 150 -8.99 5.86 -14.66
CA ARG A 150 -9.68 4.57 -14.91
C ARG A 150 -11.18 4.66 -14.66
N LEU A 151 -11.63 5.34 -13.60
CA LEU A 151 -13.06 5.54 -13.35
C LEU A 151 -13.72 6.31 -14.48
N ARG A 152 -13.08 7.32 -15.05
CA ARG A 152 -13.55 8.03 -16.25
C ARG A 152 -13.63 7.10 -17.46
N SER A 153 -12.58 6.32 -17.73
CA SER A 153 -12.54 5.41 -18.87
C SER A 153 -13.58 4.29 -18.78
N TYR A 154 -13.77 3.70 -17.60
CA TYR A 154 -14.79 2.66 -17.40
C TYR A 154 -16.22 3.23 -17.44
N GLY A 155 -16.43 4.45 -16.98
CA GLY A 155 -17.72 5.13 -17.07
C GLY A 155 -18.12 5.39 -18.54
N THR A 156 -17.19 5.89 -19.36
CA THR A 156 -17.45 6.13 -20.79
C THR A 156 -17.61 4.83 -21.58
N LEU A 157 -16.78 3.82 -21.32
CA LEU A 157 -16.90 2.50 -21.96
C LEU A 157 -18.21 1.80 -21.60
N GLY A 158 -18.63 1.86 -20.34
CA GLY A 158 -19.91 1.29 -19.88
C GLY A 158 -21.11 1.99 -20.51
N LEU A 159 -21.05 3.32 -20.65
CA LEU A 159 -22.11 4.09 -21.33
C LEU A 159 -22.21 3.76 -22.82
N CYS A 160 -21.06 3.70 -23.52
CA CYS A 160 -21.01 3.33 -24.93
C CYS A 160 -21.47 1.89 -25.19
N ALA A 161 -21.03 0.94 -24.37
CA ALA A 161 -21.46 -0.45 -24.47
C ALA A 161 -22.96 -0.61 -24.17
N GLY A 162 -23.48 0.11 -23.17
CA GLY A 162 -24.90 0.13 -22.85
C GLY A 162 -25.74 0.73 -23.98
N ALA A 163 -25.30 1.83 -24.60
CA ALA A 163 -25.97 2.43 -25.74
C ALA A 163 -25.96 1.52 -26.98
N ALA A 164 -24.80 0.90 -27.29
CA ALA A 164 -24.69 -0.04 -28.40
C ALA A 164 -25.61 -1.26 -28.24
N LEU A 165 -25.69 -1.82 -27.02
CA LEU A 165 -26.61 -2.91 -26.72
C LEU A 165 -28.07 -2.48 -26.79
N ALA A 166 -28.42 -1.27 -26.34
CA ALA A 166 -29.78 -0.73 -26.45
C ALA A 166 -30.21 -0.60 -27.91
N ILE A 167 -29.31 -0.10 -28.80
CA ILE A 167 -29.57 0.05 -30.24
C ILE A 167 -29.69 -1.34 -30.92
N LEU A 168 -28.91 -2.32 -30.52
CA LEU A 168 -28.92 -3.67 -31.12
C LEU A 168 -30.20 -4.45 -30.74
N PHE A 169 -30.83 -4.09 -29.62
CA PHE A 169 -32.02 -4.76 -29.09
C PHE A 169 -33.36 -4.01 -29.39
N LEU A 170 -33.27 -2.79 -29.90
CA LEU A 170 -34.44 -2.05 -30.40
C LEU A 170 -34.82 -2.51 -31.79
#